data_778fef2fb3be5623225c314fc00c5362
#
_entry.id   778fef2fb3be5623225c314fc00c5362
#
_cell.length_a   1.000
_cell.length_b   1.000
_cell.length_c   1.000
_cell.angle_alpha   90.00
_cell.angle_beta   90.00
_cell.angle_gamma   90.00
#
_symmetry.space_group_name_H-M   'P 1'
#
loop_
_entity.id
_entity.type
_entity.pdbx_description
1 polymer ?
#
loop_
_entity_poly.entity_id
_entity_poly.type
_entity_poly.pdbx_seq_one_letter_code
_entity_poly.pdbx_strand_id
1 'polypeptide(L)'
;YLDAMTIGPDKVNQLRHVKFLKDMPTVFDHMQRHREILAPKFACVHSHLEQGLQGMGRWTQPEGGYFVSFDARPGLARTIVRMAAEAGVKLTPAGAAFPYGNDPEDANLRLAPSYPPFEEVDRAMRVFVTCVQLATVRQALEQA
;
A
#
# COMPACT_ATOMS: atom_id res chain seq x y z
N TYR A 1 3.05 10.30 31.07
CA TYR A 1 2.33 9.44 30.08
C TYR A 1 3.32 8.54 29.31
N LEU A 2 4.48 9.06 28.85
CA LEU A 2 5.48 8.25 28.13
C LEU A 2 6.11 7.17 29.02
N ASP A 3 6.35 7.44 30.29
CA ASP A 3 6.92 6.47 31.24
C ASP A 3 5.99 5.27 31.51
N ALA A 4 4.67 5.48 31.39
CA ALA A 4 3.69 4.39 31.51
C ALA A 4 3.57 3.52 30.25
N MET A 5 3.97 4.05 29.10
CA MET A 5 3.88 3.37 27.79
C MET A 5 5.19 2.67 27.40
N THR A 6 6.33 3.18 27.85
CA THR A 6 7.64 2.70 27.41
C THR A 6 8.64 2.75 28.55
N ILE A 7 8.78 1.95 29.44
CA ILE A 7 9.77 1.95 30.57
C ILE A 7 11.03 2.85 30.36
N GLY A 8 11.14 3.48 29.24
CA GLY A 8 12.15 4.45 28.78
C GLY A 8 12.49 4.25 27.30
N PRO A 9 12.87 5.33 26.60
CA PRO A 9 13.26 5.24 25.20
C PRO A 9 14.57 4.47 25.05
N ASP A 10 14.68 3.70 23.95
CA ASP A 10 15.91 3.01 23.57
C ASP A 10 17.02 4.04 23.21
N LYS A 11 17.80 4.41 24.21
CA LYS A 11 18.89 5.40 24.06
C LYS A 11 19.98 4.95 23.09
N VAL A 12 20.23 3.64 23.00
CA VAL A 12 21.25 3.09 22.09
C VAL A 12 20.79 3.28 20.64
N ASN A 13 19.52 3.00 20.35
CA ASN A 13 18.96 3.20 19.04
C ASN A 13 18.90 4.68 18.65
N GLN A 14 18.51 5.55 19.57
CA GLN A 14 18.56 7.00 19.36
C GLN A 14 19.98 7.48 19.02
N LEU A 15 20.99 7.02 19.76
CA LEU A 15 22.39 7.37 19.50
C LEU A 15 22.88 6.86 18.13
N ARG A 16 22.42 5.68 17.70
CA ARG A 16 22.69 5.17 16.34
C ARG A 16 22.16 6.11 15.28
N HIS A 17 20.90 6.57 15.41
CA HIS A 17 20.30 7.52 14.47
C HIS A 17 21.05 8.86 14.47
N VAL A 18 21.39 9.40 15.63
CA VAL A 18 22.18 10.65 15.72
C VAL A 18 23.53 10.49 15.03
N LYS A 19 24.23 9.37 15.24
CA LYS A 19 25.53 9.12 14.58
C LYS A 19 25.41 8.87 13.10
N PHE A 20 24.35 8.25 12.64
CA PHE A 20 24.12 7.95 11.22
C PHE A 20 23.67 9.19 10.45
N LEU A 21 22.68 9.91 10.96
CA LEU A 21 22.08 11.06 10.27
C LEU A 21 22.86 12.37 10.47
N LYS A 22 23.67 12.47 11.50
CA LYS A 22 24.59 13.58 11.86
C LYS A 22 23.98 14.98 11.81
N ASP A 23 23.54 15.43 10.65
CA ASP A 23 23.05 16.76 10.35
C ASP A 23 21.93 16.73 9.29
N MET A 24 21.26 17.85 9.08
CA MET A 24 20.16 17.97 8.11
C MET A 24 20.56 17.66 6.67
N PRO A 25 21.73 18.09 6.15
CA PRO A 25 22.18 17.66 4.83
C PRO A 25 22.24 16.15 4.66
N THR A 26 22.78 15.44 5.65
CA THR A 26 22.84 13.95 5.64
C THR A 26 21.45 13.31 5.66
N VAL A 27 20.48 13.90 6.38
CA VAL A 27 19.08 13.45 6.36
C VAL A 27 18.48 13.61 4.97
N PHE A 28 18.65 14.77 4.33
CA PHE A 28 18.14 15.00 2.98
C PHE A 28 18.76 14.08 1.93
N ASP A 29 20.08 13.84 2.00
CA ASP A 29 20.75 12.90 1.10
C ASP A 29 20.21 11.47 1.28
N HIS A 30 20.00 11.05 2.52
CA HIS A 30 19.39 9.76 2.81
C HIS A 30 17.94 9.63 2.29
N MET A 31 17.12 10.68 2.47
CA MET A 31 15.77 10.74 1.91
C MET A 31 15.78 10.69 0.38
N GLN A 32 16.72 11.38 -0.27
CA GLN A 32 16.85 11.35 -1.73
C GLN A 32 17.17 9.95 -2.25
N ARG A 33 18.07 9.22 -1.60
CA ARG A 33 18.37 7.81 -1.96
C ARG A 33 17.15 6.90 -1.81
N HIS A 34 16.35 7.09 -0.75
CA HIS A 34 15.09 6.37 -0.57
C HIS A 34 14.10 6.69 -1.70
N ARG A 35 13.99 7.97 -2.07
CA ARG A 35 13.14 8.41 -3.18
C ARG A 35 13.52 7.73 -4.49
N GLU A 36 14.80 7.63 -4.80
CA GLU A 36 15.29 6.97 -6.03
C GLU A 36 14.89 5.51 -6.12
N ILE A 37 14.79 4.81 -4.98
CA ILE A 37 14.34 3.42 -4.90
C ILE A 37 12.81 3.31 -4.99
N LEU A 38 12.09 4.21 -4.34
CA LEU A 38 10.64 4.09 -4.16
C LEU A 38 9.84 4.73 -5.29
N ALA A 39 10.24 5.89 -5.80
CA ALA A 39 9.47 6.62 -6.80
C ALA A 39 9.14 5.81 -8.06
N PRO A 40 10.05 5.00 -8.64
CA PRO A 40 9.71 4.16 -9.78
C PRO A 40 8.63 3.13 -9.48
N LYS A 41 8.63 2.55 -8.27
CA LYS A 41 7.63 1.57 -7.84
C LYS A 41 6.25 2.20 -7.69
N PHE A 42 6.17 3.40 -7.11
CA PHE A 42 4.93 4.16 -7.00
C PHE A 42 4.40 4.60 -8.37
N ALA A 43 5.28 5.07 -9.26
CA ALA A 43 4.91 5.40 -10.63
C ALA A 43 4.33 4.18 -11.38
N CYS A 44 4.93 3.01 -11.20
CA CYS A 44 4.42 1.75 -11.76
C CYS A 44 3.00 1.44 -11.22
N VAL A 45 2.79 1.51 -9.91
CA VAL A 45 1.46 1.29 -9.30
C VAL A 45 0.43 2.26 -9.88
N HIS A 46 0.72 3.57 -9.91
CA HIS A 46 -0.19 4.58 -10.45
C HIS A 46 -0.52 4.34 -11.92
N SER A 47 0.48 4.02 -12.74
CA SER A 47 0.27 3.71 -14.16
C SER A 47 -0.72 2.57 -14.37
N HIS A 48 -0.58 1.48 -13.60
CA HIS A 48 -1.51 0.34 -13.68
C HIS A 48 -2.93 0.70 -13.21
N LEU A 49 -3.06 1.48 -12.13
CA LEU A 49 -4.37 1.92 -11.63
C LEU A 49 -5.07 2.84 -12.64
N GLU A 50 -4.36 3.81 -13.19
CA GLU A 50 -4.90 4.76 -14.15
C GLU A 50 -5.30 4.10 -15.47
N GLN A 51 -4.49 3.16 -15.98
CA GLN A 51 -4.79 2.50 -17.24
C GLN A 51 -5.89 1.44 -17.13
N GLY A 52 -5.98 0.77 -15.97
CA GLY A 52 -6.84 -0.40 -15.82
C GLY A 52 -8.10 -0.22 -14.99
N LEU A 53 -8.16 0.78 -14.10
CA LEU A 53 -9.22 0.87 -13.08
C LEU A 53 -9.99 2.20 -13.06
N GLN A 54 -9.91 3.00 -14.11
CA GLN A 54 -10.72 4.22 -14.19
C GLN A 54 -12.22 3.89 -14.08
N GLY A 55 -12.91 4.56 -13.14
CA GLY A 55 -14.33 4.33 -12.86
C GLY A 55 -14.65 3.05 -12.07
N MET A 56 -13.65 2.23 -11.72
CA MET A 56 -13.82 1.00 -10.92
C MET A 56 -13.35 1.13 -9.48
N GLY A 57 -12.71 2.24 -9.12
CA GLY A 57 -12.24 2.54 -7.79
C GLY A 57 -11.67 3.94 -7.68
N ARG A 58 -11.20 4.27 -6.48
CA ARG A 58 -10.48 5.53 -6.18
C ARG A 58 -9.20 5.21 -5.46
N TRP A 59 -8.18 6.04 -5.65
CA TRP A 59 -6.89 5.84 -4.98
C TRP A 59 -6.22 7.15 -4.64
N THR A 60 -5.37 7.11 -3.61
CA THR A 60 -4.55 8.25 -3.24
C THR A 60 -3.33 8.37 -4.15
N GLN A 61 -2.84 9.60 -4.34
CA GLN A 61 -1.56 9.89 -4.99
C GLN A 61 -0.60 10.47 -3.95
N PRO A 62 0.05 9.63 -3.15
CA PRO A 62 0.89 10.09 -2.05
C PRO A 62 2.19 10.73 -2.58
N GLU A 63 2.55 11.88 -2.03
CA GLU A 63 3.84 12.52 -2.26
C GLU A 63 4.96 11.96 -1.38
N GLY A 64 4.62 11.07 -0.45
CA GLY A 64 5.56 10.41 0.46
C GLY A 64 4.92 9.22 1.17
N GLY A 65 5.70 8.55 2.01
CA GLY A 65 5.27 7.35 2.71
C GLY A 65 5.49 6.07 1.92
N TYR A 66 4.79 5.00 2.32
CA TYR A 66 5.05 3.64 1.84
C TYR A 66 3.83 2.94 1.24
N PHE A 67 2.66 3.61 1.22
CA PHE A 67 1.39 3.00 0.86
C PHE A 67 0.60 3.83 -0.12
N VAL A 68 -0.16 3.15 -0.98
CA VAL A 68 -1.26 3.73 -1.75
C VAL A 68 -2.55 3.16 -1.16
N SER A 69 -3.50 4.02 -0.78
CA SER A 69 -4.84 3.60 -0.40
C SER A 69 -5.68 3.47 -1.66
N PHE A 70 -6.33 2.35 -1.83
CA PHE A 70 -7.24 2.07 -2.94
C PHE A 70 -8.60 1.68 -2.38
N ASP A 71 -9.64 2.36 -2.83
CA ASP A 71 -11.02 2.04 -2.50
C ASP A 71 -11.69 1.42 -3.73
N ALA A 72 -12.04 0.14 -3.63
CA ALA A 72 -12.85 -0.58 -4.59
C ALA A 72 -14.35 -0.19 -4.44
N ARG A 73 -15.23 -0.77 -5.23
CA ARG A 73 -16.67 -0.72 -4.94
C ARG A 73 -16.98 -1.40 -3.61
N PRO A 74 -17.97 -0.93 -2.86
CA PRO A 74 -18.36 -1.53 -1.58
C PRO A 74 -18.63 -3.03 -1.69
N GLY A 75 -18.17 -3.80 -0.71
CA GLY A 75 -18.31 -5.25 -0.64
C GLY A 75 -17.25 -6.06 -1.41
N LEU A 76 -16.26 -5.42 -2.03
CA LEU A 76 -15.31 -6.12 -2.90
C LEU A 76 -13.91 -6.33 -2.30
N ALA A 77 -13.51 -5.62 -1.25
CA ALA A 77 -12.12 -5.65 -0.78
C ALA A 77 -11.66 -7.07 -0.40
N ARG A 78 -12.43 -7.80 0.40
CA ARG A 78 -12.11 -9.18 0.80
C ARG A 78 -12.06 -10.13 -0.39
N THR A 79 -12.99 -9.97 -1.33
CA THR A 79 -13.04 -10.78 -2.55
C THR A 79 -11.80 -10.55 -3.41
N ILE A 80 -11.39 -9.30 -3.60
CA ILE A 80 -10.17 -8.95 -4.35
C ILE A 80 -8.92 -9.54 -3.68
N VAL A 81 -8.79 -9.40 -2.36
CA VAL A 81 -7.65 -9.99 -1.61
C VAL A 81 -7.58 -11.50 -1.78
N ARG A 82 -8.72 -12.20 -1.68
CA ARG A 82 -8.80 -13.65 -1.87
C ARG A 82 -8.40 -14.04 -3.30
N MET A 83 -8.96 -13.39 -4.32
CA MET A 83 -8.64 -13.68 -5.73
C MET A 83 -7.15 -13.42 -6.03
N ALA A 84 -6.58 -12.35 -5.51
CA ALA A 84 -5.15 -12.06 -5.66
C ALA A 84 -4.29 -13.15 -5.01
N ALA A 85 -4.67 -13.62 -3.82
CA ALA A 85 -3.96 -14.70 -3.13
C ALA A 85 -4.03 -16.03 -3.90
N GLU A 86 -5.19 -16.38 -4.46
CA GLU A 86 -5.38 -17.55 -5.34
C GLU A 86 -4.51 -17.46 -6.60
N ALA A 87 -4.28 -16.24 -7.12
CA ALA A 87 -3.38 -15.97 -8.23
C ALA A 87 -1.89 -15.82 -7.83
N GLY A 88 -1.54 -16.08 -6.57
CA GLY A 88 -0.16 -16.03 -6.06
C GLY A 88 0.32 -14.65 -5.63
N VAL A 89 -0.55 -13.64 -5.52
CA VAL A 89 -0.21 -12.30 -5.05
C VAL A 89 -0.74 -12.06 -3.64
N LYS A 90 0.18 -11.91 -2.69
CA LYS A 90 -0.16 -11.62 -1.30
C LYS A 90 -0.34 -10.12 -1.08
N LEU A 91 -1.56 -9.69 -0.89
CA LEU A 91 -1.90 -8.32 -0.50
C LEU A 91 -1.97 -8.16 1.04
N THR A 92 -1.97 -6.91 1.51
CA THR A 92 -2.36 -6.60 2.88
C THR A 92 -3.82 -7.05 3.09
N PRO A 93 -4.18 -7.64 4.25
CA PRO A 93 -5.56 -8.01 4.51
C PRO A 93 -6.53 -6.85 4.36
N ALA A 94 -7.73 -7.11 3.82
CA ALA A 94 -8.80 -6.13 3.75
C ALA A 94 -9.14 -5.61 5.16
N GLY A 95 -9.44 -4.33 5.28
CA GLY A 95 -9.71 -3.68 6.56
C GLY A 95 -8.47 -3.31 7.39
N ALA A 96 -7.25 -3.60 6.93
CA ALA A 96 -6.02 -3.33 7.69
C ALA A 96 -5.78 -1.83 8.01
N ALA A 97 -6.46 -0.92 7.33
CA ALA A 97 -6.42 0.52 7.60
C ALA A 97 -7.44 0.96 8.67
N PHE A 98 -8.30 0.07 9.14
CA PHE A 98 -9.37 0.36 10.09
C PHE A 98 -9.10 -0.28 11.47
N PRO A 99 -9.59 0.34 12.56
CA PRO A 99 -9.52 -0.26 13.88
C PRO A 99 -10.15 -1.65 13.89
N TYR A 100 -9.47 -2.61 14.53
CA TYR A 100 -9.89 -4.01 14.62
C TYR A 100 -10.07 -4.72 13.27
N GLY A 101 -9.55 -4.16 12.18
CA GLY A 101 -9.68 -4.73 10.84
C GLY A 101 -11.10 -4.66 10.27
N ASN A 102 -11.95 -3.83 10.83
CA ASN A 102 -13.36 -3.73 10.44
C ASN A 102 -13.57 -2.51 9.54
N ASP A 103 -13.56 -2.73 8.22
CA ASP A 103 -13.98 -1.76 7.21
C ASP A 103 -15.50 -1.89 7.02
N PRO A 104 -16.31 -0.87 7.37
CA PRO A 104 -17.76 -0.94 7.26
C PRO A 104 -18.27 -1.16 5.82
N GLU A 105 -17.52 -0.67 4.84
CA GLU A 105 -17.90 -0.77 3.42
C GLU A 105 -17.25 -1.97 2.72
N ASP A 106 -16.29 -2.67 3.35
CA ASP A 106 -15.47 -3.71 2.71
C ASP A 106 -14.91 -3.25 1.35
N ALA A 107 -14.34 -2.05 1.30
CA ALA A 107 -13.91 -1.38 0.08
C ALA A 107 -12.43 -1.06 0.07
N ASN A 108 -11.81 -0.81 1.23
CA ASN A 108 -10.47 -0.28 1.31
C ASN A 108 -9.39 -1.35 1.26
N LEU A 109 -8.39 -1.09 0.43
CA LEU A 109 -7.19 -1.90 0.25
C LEU A 109 -5.94 -1.02 0.37
N ARG A 110 -4.95 -1.50 1.13
CA ARG A 110 -3.66 -0.85 1.28
C ARG A 110 -2.62 -1.53 0.40
N LEU A 111 -2.15 -0.85 -0.64
CA LEU A 111 -1.09 -1.33 -1.51
C LEU A 111 0.27 -0.89 -0.96
N ALA A 112 1.21 -1.83 -0.81
CA ALA A 112 2.52 -1.63 -0.20
C ALA A 112 3.66 -2.01 -1.17
N PRO A 113 4.00 -1.16 -2.17
CA PRO A 113 4.98 -1.50 -3.20
C PRO A 113 6.43 -1.35 -2.73
N SER A 114 6.69 -0.90 -1.50
CA SER A 114 8.02 -0.50 -1.06
C SER A 114 9.02 -1.64 -0.96
N TYR A 115 8.59 -2.83 -0.51
CA TYR A 115 9.48 -3.95 -0.21
C TYR A 115 9.88 -4.77 -1.45
N PRO A 116 8.96 -5.24 -2.33
CA PRO A 116 9.31 -6.12 -3.44
C PRO A 116 10.21 -5.42 -4.48
N PRO A 117 11.01 -6.17 -5.27
CA PRO A 117 11.67 -5.66 -6.46
C PRO A 117 10.67 -5.05 -7.46
N PHE A 118 11.15 -4.16 -8.33
CA PHE A 118 10.29 -3.46 -9.30
C PHE A 118 9.51 -4.42 -10.20
N GLU A 119 10.15 -5.47 -10.69
CA GLU A 119 9.55 -6.47 -11.59
C GLU A 119 8.44 -7.28 -10.90
N GLU A 120 8.56 -7.48 -9.60
CA GLU A 120 7.50 -8.13 -8.81
C GLU A 120 6.32 -7.19 -8.58
N VAL A 121 6.58 -5.90 -8.35
CA VAL A 121 5.51 -4.87 -8.26
C VAL A 121 4.72 -4.82 -9.56
N ASP A 122 5.39 -4.74 -10.72
CA ASP A 122 4.74 -4.72 -12.04
C ASP A 122 3.83 -5.94 -12.25
N ARG A 123 4.37 -7.15 -11.99
CA ARG A 123 3.58 -8.39 -12.12
C ARG A 123 2.39 -8.44 -11.15
N ALA A 124 2.62 -8.06 -9.89
CA ALA A 124 1.57 -8.04 -8.88
C ALA A 124 0.45 -7.05 -9.23
N MET A 125 0.79 -5.89 -9.79
CA MET A 125 -0.19 -4.90 -10.21
C MET A 125 -1.04 -5.37 -11.38
N ARG A 126 -0.49 -6.11 -12.34
CA ARG A 126 -1.29 -6.74 -13.43
C ARG A 126 -2.33 -7.70 -12.87
N VAL A 127 -1.94 -8.55 -11.94
CA VAL A 127 -2.86 -9.47 -11.26
C VAL A 127 -3.90 -8.70 -10.45
N PHE A 128 -3.49 -7.70 -9.69
CA PHE A 128 -4.37 -6.86 -8.88
C PHE A 128 -5.46 -6.19 -9.74
N VAL A 129 -5.06 -5.52 -10.83
CA VAL A 129 -5.99 -4.87 -11.77
C VAL A 129 -7.00 -5.88 -12.31
N THR A 130 -6.54 -7.05 -12.77
CA THR A 130 -7.43 -8.10 -13.26
C THR A 130 -8.41 -8.58 -12.20
N CYS A 131 -7.97 -8.75 -10.94
CA CYS A 131 -8.85 -9.15 -9.84
C CYS A 131 -9.93 -8.10 -9.56
N VAL A 132 -9.57 -6.81 -9.55
CA VAL A 132 -10.54 -5.71 -9.36
C VAL A 132 -11.55 -5.67 -10.50
N GLN A 133 -11.11 -5.77 -11.76
CA GLN A 133 -11.99 -5.80 -12.92
C GLN A 133 -12.98 -6.98 -12.85
N LEU A 134 -12.47 -8.18 -12.59
CA LEU A 134 -13.32 -9.38 -12.50
C LEU A 134 -14.30 -9.30 -11.32
N ALA A 135 -13.88 -8.83 -10.16
CA ALA A 135 -14.76 -8.67 -9.00
C ALA A 135 -15.87 -7.65 -9.29
N THR A 136 -15.50 -6.53 -9.93
CA THR A 136 -16.45 -5.47 -10.31
C THR A 136 -17.49 -5.95 -11.33
N VAL A 137 -17.06 -6.69 -12.36
CA VAL A 137 -17.98 -7.24 -13.37
C VAL A 137 -18.90 -8.29 -12.77
N ARG A 138 -18.41 -9.21 -11.93
CA ARG A 138 -19.25 -10.21 -11.24
C ARG A 138 -20.31 -9.55 -10.39
N GLN A 139 -19.93 -8.56 -9.57
CA GLN A 139 -20.91 -7.81 -8.77
C GLN A 139 -21.99 -7.13 -9.61
N ALA A 140 -21.61 -6.54 -10.74
CA ALA A 140 -22.57 -5.90 -11.64
C ALA A 140 -23.54 -6.90 -12.27
N LEU A 141 -23.08 -8.11 -12.61
CA LEU A 141 -23.93 -9.18 -13.16
C LEU A 141 -24.88 -9.78 -12.11
N GLU A 142 -24.50 -9.81 -10.84
CA GLU A 142 -25.35 -10.28 -9.74
C GLU A 142 -26.45 -9.27 -9.36
N GLN A 143 -26.28 -8.00 -9.74
CA GLN A 143 -27.23 -6.91 -9.48
C GLN A 143 -28.16 -6.60 -10.67
N ALA A 144 -27.93 -7.22 -11.82
CA ALA A 144 -28.72 -7.04 -13.06
C ALA A 144 -29.87 -8.04 -13.14
#